data_684fd29f0f7241d3de50e1f592ea4e79
#
_entry.id   684fd29f0f7241d3de50e1f592ea4e79
#
_cell.length_a   1.000
_cell.length_b   1.000
_cell.length_c   1.000
_cell.angle_alpha   90.00
_cell.angle_beta   90.00
_cell.angle_gamma   90.00
#
_symmetry.space_group_name_H-M   'P 1'
#
loop_
_entity.id
_entity.type
_entity.pdbx_description
1 polymer ?
#
loop_
_entity_poly.entity_id
_entity_poly.type
_entity_poly.pdbx_seq_one_letter_code
_entity_poly.pdbx_strand_id
1 'polypeptide(L)'
;PNFGIRFDEYMEVIATAAPGGKIRHIAESSLSILSEDRLKVMKENGFSAMAPGIESWYEMGNKSNSMRKDGEEKLYQVAEHVNLIMKYIPYLQANFVLGLDSYEGFEPFDLSKRFVDMAPASFPAYSLITSFGEGAPHNLEYQKENRIIPFPFHFMNTYHTMTIKPKHYDWVDFYDKIIDLFEYTFSAKAISRRFMKNEGWITKYFNLIRGISSNGRGKLKYNRMIRKKLIEDVQFRDFFEGETTEIPQFYQDMIREDLGILWKWLPEGAMYHNPNAYLEKMKKSGELVG
;
A
#
# COMPACT_ATOMS: atom_id res chain seq x y z
N PRO A 1 -13.53 7.07 3.51
CA PRO A 1 -14.12 8.34 3.09
C PRO A 1 -13.31 9.50 3.60
N ASN A 2 -13.00 10.44 2.70
CA ASN A 2 -12.34 11.68 3.10
C ASN A 2 -13.41 12.63 3.68
N PHE A 3 -13.53 12.70 5.00
CA PHE A 3 -14.50 13.55 5.67
C PHE A 3 -14.04 15.01 5.86
N GLY A 4 -12.97 15.44 5.16
CA GLY A 4 -12.41 16.78 5.33
C GLY A 4 -13.37 17.93 5.04
N ILE A 5 -14.25 17.81 4.04
CA ILE A 5 -15.22 18.86 3.65
C ILE A 5 -16.37 18.97 4.66
N ARG A 6 -16.79 17.84 5.27
CA ARG A 6 -17.90 17.77 6.22
C ARG A 6 -17.43 17.31 7.60
N PHE A 7 -16.21 17.67 7.97
CA PHE A 7 -15.58 17.20 9.21
C PHE A 7 -16.45 17.50 10.45
N ASP A 8 -16.87 18.76 10.59
CA ASP A 8 -17.60 19.19 11.77
C ASP A 8 -18.96 18.51 11.91
N GLU A 9 -19.68 18.33 10.81
CA GLU A 9 -20.96 17.60 10.77
C GLU A 9 -20.78 16.13 11.20
N TYR A 10 -19.73 15.47 10.70
CA TYR A 10 -19.45 14.08 11.10
C TYR A 10 -19.08 13.97 12.57
N MET A 11 -18.30 14.92 13.10
CA MET A 11 -17.92 14.91 14.50
C MET A 11 -19.14 15.17 15.41
N GLU A 12 -20.04 16.06 15.02
CA GLU A 12 -21.29 16.31 15.75
C GLU A 12 -22.20 15.07 15.77
N VAL A 13 -22.36 14.40 14.62
CA VAL A 13 -23.15 13.16 14.53
C VAL A 13 -22.55 12.07 15.42
N ILE A 14 -21.23 11.89 15.40
CA ILE A 14 -20.55 10.89 16.23
C ILE A 14 -20.71 11.23 17.72
N ALA A 15 -20.51 12.48 18.11
CA ALA A 15 -20.66 12.95 19.49
C ALA A 15 -22.09 12.72 20.01
N THR A 16 -23.10 12.89 19.16
CA THR A 16 -24.51 12.69 19.50
C THR A 16 -24.85 11.19 19.58
N ALA A 17 -24.42 10.40 18.59
CA ALA A 17 -24.74 8.98 18.50
C ALA A 17 -23.99 8.10 19.52
N ALA A 18 -22.77 8.48 19.87
CA ALA A 18 -21.88 7.74 20.77
C ALA A 18 -21.16 8.64 21.78
N PRO A 19 -21.90 9.32 22.67
CA PRO A 19 -21.34 10.31 23.56
C PRO A 19 -20.29 9.71 24.50
N GLY A 20 -19.25 10.50 24.81
CA GLY A 20 -18.21 10.15 25.79
C GLY A 20 -17.25 9.06 25.33
N GLY A 21 -17.09 8.86 24.02
CA GLY A 21 -16.11 7.93 23.48
C GLY A 21 -16.39 6.45 23.81
N LYS A 22 -17.63 6.07 24.03
CA LYS A 22 -18.05 4.68 24.29
C LYS A 22 -17.72 3.73 23.15
N ILE A 23 -17.69 4.27 21.91
CA ILE A 23 -17.29 3.53 20.72
C ILE A 23 -15.89 3.99 20.33
N ARG A 24 -15.05 3.05 19.89
CA ARG A 24 -13.74 3.36 19.34
C ARG A 24 -13.81 3.41 17.83
N HIS A 25 -13.31 4.50 17.26
CA HIS A 25 -13.34 4.74 15.83
C HIS A 25 -11.97 4.52 15.20
N ILE A 26 -11.98 3.97 14.00
CA ILE A 26 -10.84 3.87 13.10
C ILE A 26 -11.20 4.64 11.84
N ALA A 27 -10.31 5.47 11.34
CA ALA A 27 -10.55 6.23 10.11
C ALA A 27 -9.35 6.22 9.19
N GLU A 28 -9.66 6.30 7.90
CA GLU A 28 -8.72 6.64 6.83
C GLU A 28 -8.92 8.10 6.46
N SER A 29 -7.84 8.82 6.21
CA SER A 29 -7.89 10.22 5.84
C SER A 29 -6.60 10.66 5.16
N SER A 30 -6.65 11.78 4.42
CA SER A 30 -5.42 12.43 3.96
C SER A 30 -4.77 13.20 5.11
N LEU A 31 -3.44 13.24 5.14
CA LEU A 31 -2.70 14.00 6.16
C LEU A 31 -3.11 15.47 6.20
N SER A 32 -3.32 16.09 5.03
CA SER A 32 -3.58 17.53 4.90
C SER A 32 -4.82 18.04 5.64
N ILE A 33 -5.78 17.17 5.97
CA ILE A 33 -6.99 17.56 6.68
C ILE A 33 -6.92 17.35 8.20
N LEU A 34 -5.84 16.78 8.71
CA LEU A 34 -5.66 16.44 10.13
C LEU A 34 -4.91 17.55 10.88
N SER A 35 -5.53 18.74 10.95
CA SER A 35 -5.00 19.83 11.79
C SER A 35 -5.05 19.46 13.28
N GLU A 36 -4.24 20.13 14.09
CA GLU A 36 -4.18 19.86 15.53
C GLU A 36 -5.55 20.03 16.21
N ASP A 37 -6.33 21.04 15.81
CA ASP A 37 -7.67 21.26 16.38
C ASP A 37 -8.63 20.13 16.01
N ARG A 38 -8.59 19.65 14.78
CA ARG A 38 -9.35 18.47 14.35
C ARG A 38 -8.94 17.22 15.11
N LEU A 39 -7.64 17.04 15.37
CA LEU A 39 -7.14 15.89 16.13
C LEU A 39 -7.63 15.91 17.59
N LYS A 40 -7.76 17.09 18.21
CA LYS A 40 -8.37 17.24 19.55
C LYS A 40 -9.82 16.76 19.54
N VAL A 41 -10.62 17.26 18.60
CA VAL A 41 -12.03 16.87 18.43
C VAL A 41 -12.16 15.36 18.15
N MET A 42 -11.31 14.79 17.31
CA MET A 42 -11.29 13.35 17.04
C MET A 42 -10.98 12.53 18.29
N LYS A 43 -10.00 12.97 19.09
CA LYS A 43 -9.65 12.32 20.36
C LYS A 43 -10.84 12.31 21.34
N GLU A 44 -11.54 13.44 21.50
CA GLU A 44 -12.74 13.58 22.33
C GLU A 44 -13.88 12.66 21.86
N ASN A 45 -14.00 12.46 20.54
CA ASN A 45 -14.97 11.57 19.92
C ASN A 45 -14.53 10.09 19.87
N GLY A 46 -13.43 9.71 20.54
CA GLY A 46 -13.05 8.30 20.70
C GLY A 46 -12.29 7.70 19.51
N PHE A 47 -11.71 8.50 18.61
CA PHE A 47 -10.82 7.99 17.58
C PHE A 47 -9.57 7.38 18.20
N SER A 48 -9.31 6.13 17.89
CA SER A 48 -8.21 5.34 18.47
C SER A 48 -7.18 4.88 17.44
N ALA A 49 -7.52 4.92 16.16
CA ALA A 49 -6.62 4.55 15.09
C ALA A 49 -6.86 5.40 13.82
N MET A 50 -5.77 5.72 13.15
CA MET A 50 -5.77 6.40 11.85
C MET A 50 -4.89 5.65 10.85
N ALA A 51 -5.31 5.66 9.59
CA ALA A 51 -4.57 5.04 8.49
C ALA A 51 -4.42 6.03 7.31
N PRO A 52 -3.66 7.13 7.49
CA PRO A 52 -3.46 8.10 6.41
C PRO A 52 -2.64 7.50 5.27
N GLY A 53 -3.05 7.85 4.02
CA GLY A 53 -2.25 7.62 2.84
C GLY A 53 -1.12 8.66 2.76
N ILE A 54 0.13 8.18 2.78
CA ILE A 54 1.32 8.97 2.41
C ILE A 54 1.62 8.75 0.93
N GLU A 55 1.36 7.55 0.48
CA GLU A 55 1.46 7.00 -0.87
C GLU A 55 2.90 7.00 -1.38
N SER A 56 3.47 8.15 -1.67
CA SER A 56 4.79 8.32 -2.28
C SER A 56 5.54 9.50 -1.67
N TRP A 57 6.87 9.47 -1.76
CA TRP A 57 7.74 10.62 -1.47
C TRP A 57 7.69 11.69 -2.57
N TYR A 58 7.27 11.30 -3.77
CA TYR A 58 7.12 12.16 -4.94
C TYR A 58 5.67 12.23 -5.35
N GLU A 59 5.31 13.26 -6.11
CA GLU A 59 3.93 13.42 -6.59
C GLU A 59 3.52 12.31 -7.55
N MET A 60 2.29 11.84 -7.42
CA MET A 60 1.68 10.88 -8.32
C MET A 60 0.96 11.60 -9.46
N GLY A 61 1.58 11.59 -10.65
CA GLY A 61 0.93 12.02 -11.89
C GLY A 61 0.77 13.53 -12.07
N ASN A 62 0.20 13.92 -13.21
CA ASN A 62 0.08 15.30 -13.72
C ASN A 62 -0.85 16.24 -12.92
N LYS A 63 -1.20 15.96 -11.70
CA LYS A 63 -2.09 16.80 -10.89
C LYS A 63 -1.45 18.07 -10.34
N SER A 64 -0.16 18.20 -10.43
CA SER A 64 0.52 19.46 -10.16
C SER A 64 1.56 19.73 -11.22
N ASN A 65 1.50 20.92 -11.82
CA ASN A 65 2.60 21.52 -12.58
C ASN A 65 3.79 21.91 -11.67
N SER A 66 3.87 21.35 -10.46
CA SER A 66 4.96 21.58 -9.55
C SER A 66 6.11 20.66 -9.89
N MET A 67 7.28 21.24 -10.10
CA MET A 67 8.55 20.54 -10.14
C MET A 67 8.61 19.50 -9.03
N ARG A 68 9.26 18.35 -9.30
CA ARG A 68 9.58 17.30 -8.32
C ARG A 68 9.91 17.94 -6.98
N LYS A 69 8.97 17.93 -6.03
CA LYS A 69 9.25 18.41 -4.68
C LYS A 69 10.34 17.53 -4.11
N ASP A 70 11.27 18.12 -3.45
CA ASP A 70 12.34 17.41 -2.78
C ASP A 70 11.74 16.35 -1.85
N GLY A 71 12.03 15.09 -2.11
CA GLY A 71 11.55 13.97 -1.30
C GLY A 71 11.97 14.08 0.16
N GLU A 72 13.11 14.71 0.44
CA GLU A 72 13.57 15.02 1.79
C GLU A 72 12.65 16.03 2.50
N GLU A 73 12.28 17.12 1.84
CA GLU A 73 11.38 18.10 2.42
C GLU A 73 10.05 17.44 2.80
N LYS A 74 9.49 16.63 1.90
CA LYS A 74 8.27 15.87 2.17
C LYS A 74 8.45 14.90 3.34
N LEU A 75 9.59 14.23 3.44
CA LEU A 75 9.91 13.33 4.53
C LEU A 75 9.81 14.04 5.89
N TYR A 76 10.45 15.22 6.03
CA TYR A 76 10.42 15.99 7.27
C TYR A 76 9.01 16.42 7.64
N GLN A 77 8.26 16.99 6.68
CA GLN A 77 6.88 17.43 6.88
C GLN A 77 5.96 16.28 7.29
N VAL A 78 6.06 15.15 6.61
CA VAL A 78 5.24 13.96 6.89
C VAL A 78 5.60 13.36 8.25
N ALA A 79 6.87 13.23 8.58
CA ALA A 79 7.30 12.66 9.85
C ALA A 79 6.87 13.55 11.04
N GLU A 80 7.00 14.87 10.92
CA GLU A 80 6.54 15.82 11.93
C GLU A 80 5.01 15.71 12.13
N HIS A 81 4.25 15.69 11.03
CA HIS A 81 2.80 15.58 11.09
C HIS A 81 2.33 14.23 11.67
N VAL A 82 2.96 13.13 11.28
CA VAL A 82 2.68 11.81 11.86
C VAL A 82 2.94 11.80 13.37
N ASN A 83 4.04 12.37 13.81
CA ASN A 83 4.35 12.51 15.24
C ASN A 83 3.34 13.41 15.97
N LEU A 84 2.83 14.47 15.33
CA LEU A 84 1.76 15.30 15.87
C LEU A 84 0.47 14.49 16.03
N ILE A 85 0.03 13.77 14.99
CA ILE A 85 -1.18 12.94 15.04
C ILE A 85 -1.10 11.95 16.21
N MET A 86 0.05 11.32 16.42
CA MET A 86 0.23 10.32 17.48
C MET A 86 0.20 10.87 18.90
N LYS A 87 0.25 12.20 19.11
CA LYS A 87 -0.04 12.81 20.42
C LYS A 87 -1.53 12.74 20.79
N TYR A 88 -2.40 12.60 19.80
CA TYR A 88 -3.86 12.60 19.96
C TYR A 88 -4.48 11.24 19.69
N ILE A 89 -4.00 10.53 18.70
CA ILE A 89 -4.52 9.24 18.22
C ILE A 89 -3.51 8.14 18.54
N PRO A 90 -3.87 7.17 19.40
CA PRO A 90 -2.91 6.18 19.94
C PRO A 90 -2.24 5.29 18.90
N TYR A 91 -2.92 5.00 17.79
CA TYR A 91 -2.38 4.13 16.74
C TYR A 91 -2.44 4.81 15.37
N LEU A 92 -1.32 4.77 14.66
CA LEU A 92 -1.23 5.27 13.29
C LEU A 92 -0.56 4.27 12.38
N GLN A 93 -1.24 3.92 11.29
CA GLN A 93 -0.69 3.15 10.18
C GLN A 93 -0.35 4.10 9.04
N ALA A 94 0.93 4.28 8.75
CA ALA A 94 1.41 5.09 7.64
C ALA A 94 1.42 4.24 6.36
N ASN A 95 0.54 4.54 5.40
CA ASN A 95 0.38 3.75 4.19
C ASN A 95 1.24 4.29 3.05
N PHE A 96 2.05 3.41 2.45
CA PHE A 96 2.90 3.69 1.30
C PHE A 96 2.56 2.75 0.15
N VAL A 97 2.71 3.26 -1.09
CA VAL A 97 2.62 2.47 -2.31
C VAL A 97 4.01 2.40 -2.95
N LEU A 98 4.52 1.19 -3.13
CA LEU A 98 5.82 0.91 -3.76
C LEU A 98 5.63 0.54 -5.23
N GLY A 99 6.62 0.86 -6.06
CA GLY A 99 6.61 0.53 -7.49
C GLY A 99 5.96 1.57 -8.39
N LEU A 100 5.72 2.78 -7.87
CA LEU A 100 5.24 3.91 -8.66
C LEU A 100 6.29 4.36 -9.69
N ASP A 101 5.83 4.89 -10.82
CA ASP A 101 6.70 5.35 -11.91
C ASP A 101 7.61 6.53 -11.54
N SER A 102 7.29 7.23 -10.46
CA SER A 102 8.14 8.27 -9.88
C SER A 102 9.32 7.71 -9.06
N TYR A 103 9.36 6.40 -8.83
CA TYR A 103 10.42 5.74 -8.08
C TYR A 103 11.56 5.35 -9.02
N GLU A 104 12.75 5.80 -8.68
CA GLU A 104 13.99 5.51 -9.39
C GLU A 104 15.14 5.38 -8.40
N GLY A 105 16.05 4.43 -8.63
CA GLY A 105 17.22 4.21 -7.77
C GLY A 105 16.86 3.75 -6.35
N PHE A 106 17.73 4.11 -5.39
CA PHE A 106 17.59 3.72 -3.97
C PHE A 106 16.83 4.75 -3.14
N GLU A 107 16.84 6.01 -3.57
CA GLU A 107 16.36 7.15 -2.78
C GLU A 107 14.95 6.96 -2.18
N PRO A 108 13.92 6.50 -2.91
CA PRO A 108 12.58 6.34 -2.35
C PRO A 108 12.53 5.35 -1.17
N PHE A 109 13.36 4.30 -1.25
CA PHE A 109 13.46 3.28 -0.20
C PHE A 109 14.25 3.80 1.00
N ASP A 110 15.30 4.58 0.76
CA ASP A 110 16.09 5.20 1.83
C ASP A 110 15.29 6.29 2.58
N LEU A 111 14.49 7.08 1.88
CA LEU A 111 13.54 8.02 2.50
C LEU A 111 12.55 7.27 3.39
N SER A 112 12.05 6.11 2.93
CA SER A 112 11.15 5.26 3.72
C SER A 112 11.81 4.70 4.98
N LYS A 113 13.10 4.29 4.92
CA LYS A 113 13.86 3.88 6.11
C LYS A 113 14.07 5.05 7.08
N ARG A 114 14.41 6.22 6.56
CA ARG A 114 14.56 7.43 7.38
C ARG A 114 13.23 7.82 8.06
N PHE A 115 12.10 7.67 7.37
CA PHE A 115 10.78 7.86 7.97
C PHE A 115 10.57 6.92 9.18
N VAL A 116 10.93 5.64 9.07
CA VAL A 116 10.84 4.68 10.18
C VAL A 116 11.65 5.15 11.40
N ASP A 117 12.75 5.86 11.18
CA ASP A 117 13.56 6.42 12.26
C ASP A 117 12.96 7.70 12.84
N MET A 118 12.37 8.56 12.02
CA MET A 118 11.84 9.87 12.41
C MET A 118 10.43 9.77 13.03
N ALA A 119 9.64 8.77 12.64
CA ALA A 119 8.30 8.50 13.19
C ALA A 119 8.21 7.08 13.79
N PRO A 120 9.07 6.74 14.77
CA PRO A 120 9.27 5.36 15.22
C PRO A 120 8.06 4.74 15.91
N ALA A 121 7.10 5.50 16.37
CA ALA A 121 5.89 5.01 17.00
C ALA A 121 4.83 4.57 16.00
N SER A 122 4.85 5.09 14.76
CA SER A 122 3.91 4.72 13.69
C SER A 122 4.18 3.32 13.16
N PHE A 123 3.16 2.70 12.56
CA PHE A 123 3.29 1.42 11.85
C PHE A 123 3.36 1.67 10.34
N PRO A 124 4.53 1.56 9.69
CA PRO A 124 4.61 1.65 8.24
C PRO A 124 3.98 0.43 7.59
N ALA A 125 3.06 0.67 6.67
CA ALA A 125 2.42 -0.35 5.85
C ALA A 125 2.75 -0.11 4.39
N TYR A 126 3.33 -1.11 3.75
CA TYR A 126 3.76 -1.05 2.36
C TYR A 126 2.83 -1.90 1.50
N SER A 127 2.22 -1.26 0.52
CA SER A 127 1.43 -1.87 -0.55
C SER A 127 2.22 -1.81 -1.86
N LEU A 128 1.98 -2.74 -2.76
CA LEU A 128 2.54 -2.70 -4.11
C LEU A 128 1.54 -2.09 -5.08
N ILE A 129 2.02 -1.36 -6.08
CA ILE A 129 1.13 -0.82 -7.11
C ILE A 129 0.40 -1.97 -7.83
N THR A 130 -0.89 -1.81 -8.01
CA THR A 130 -1.75 -2.83 -8.60
C THR A 130 -2.73 -2.18 -9.57
N SER A 131 -2.98 -2.82 -10.71
CA SER A 131 -4.03 -2.41 -11.63
C SER A 131 -5.39 -2.84 -11.09
N PHE A 132 -6.30 -1.88 -10.92
CA PHE A 132 -7.66 -2.12 -10.39
C PHE A 132 -8.73 -2.15 -11.49
N GLY A 133 -8.42 -2.68 -12.65
CA GLY A 133 -9.36 -2.78 -13.76
C GLY A 133 -9.76 -1.43 -14.36
N GLU A 134 -10.99 -1.32 -14.88
CA GLU A 134 -11.46 -0.19 -15.67
C GLU A 134 -11.59 1.13 -14.89
N GLY A 135 -11.77 1.06 -13.58
CA GLY A 135 -12.10 2.23 -12.77
C GLY A 135 -10.94 3.17 -12.44
N ALA A 136 -9.69 2.78 -12.70
CA ALA A 136 -8.51 3.58 -12.38
C ALA A 136 -7.91 4.21 -13.65
N PRO A 137 -7.86 5.56 -13.77
CA PRO A 137 -7.33 6.23 -14.95
C PRO A 137 -5.91 5.79 -15.34
N HIS A 138 -5.05 5.54 -14.36
CA HIS A 138 -3.69 5.06 -14.61
C HIS A 138 -3.61 3.71 -15.33
N ASN A 139 -4.64 2.88 -15.22
CA ASN A 139 -4.66 1.60 -15.92
C ASN A 139 -4.63 1.74 -17.44
N LEU A 140 -5.22 2.80 -17.97
CA LEU A 140 -5.16 3.07 -19.40
C LEU A 140 -3.73 3.35 -19.87
N GLU A 141 -2.95 4.09 -19.07
CA GLU A 141 -1.54 4.38 -19.35
C GLU A 141 -0.72 3.09 -19.30
N TYR A 142 -0.87 2.28 -18.25
CA TYR A 142 -0.20 0.98 -18.12
C TYR A 142 -0.57 0.00 -19.22
N GLN A 143 -1.83 0.00 -19.68
CA GLN A 143 -2.25 -0.82 -20.83
C GLN A 143 -1.60 -0.35 -22.14
N LYS A 144 -1.57 0.96 -22.39
CA LYS A 144 -0.90 1.53 -23.58
C LYS A 144 0.59 1.21 -23.62
N GLU A 145 1.23 1.15 -22.46
CA GLU A 145 2.64 0.79 -22.31
C GLU A 145 2.88 -0.73 -22.27
N ASN A 146 1.82 -1.55 -22.34
CA ASN A 146 1.88 -3.02 -22.23
C ASN A 146 2.58 -3.50 -20.96
N ARG A 147 2.29 -2.88 -19.82
CA ARG A 147 2.94 -3.16 -18.53
C ARG A 147 2.09 -3.92 -17.53
N ILE A 148 0.80 -4.17 -17.82
CA ILE A 148 -0.07 -4.92 -16.92
C ILE A 148 0.18 -6.42 -17.11
N ILE A 149 0.51 -7.10 -16.02
CA ILE A 149 0.73 -8.53 -15.98
C ILE A 149 -0.65 -9.23 -15.86
N PRO A 150 -0.89 -10.33 -16.59
CA PRO A 150 -2.19 -11.00 -16.65
C PRO A 150 -2.49 -11.85 -15.39
N PHE A 151 -2.26 -11.29 -14.21
CA PHE A 151 -2.62 -11.95 -12.96
C PHE A 151 -4.13 -12.21 -12.87
N PRO A 152 -4.58 -13.35 -12.32
CA PRO A 152 -5.98 -13.56 -11.98
C PRO A 152 -6.52 -12.47 -11.07
N PHE A 153 -7.82 -12.19 -11.16
CA PHE A 153 -8.47 -11.18 -10.34
C PHE A 153 -8.25 -11.37 -8.82
N HIS A 154 -8.05 -12.62 -8.40
CA HIS A 154 -7.69 -12.99 -7.03
C HIS A 154 -6.46 -12.21 -6.49
N PHE A 155 -5.49 -11.91 -7.35
CA PHE A 155 -4.28 -11.18 -7.01
C PHE A 155 -4.34 -9.67 -7.29
N MET A 156 -5.49 -9.15 -7.77
CA MET A 156 -5.71 -7.71 -7.94
C MET A 156 -5.91 -7.02 -6.58
N ASN A 157 -4.99 -7.30 -5.67
CA ASN A 157 -4.93 -6.68 -4.36
C ASN A 157 -3.49 -6.24 -4.08
N THR A 158 -3.32 -5.23 -3.26
CA THR A 158 -2.02 -4.60 -2.97
C THR A 158 -1.13 -5.43 -2.03
N TYR A 159 -1.56 -6.62 -1.63
CA TYR A 159 -0.89 -7.39 -0.58
C TYR A 159 0.05 -8.48 -1.08
N HIS A 160 -0.27 -9.13 -2.20
CA HIS A 160 0.44 -10.33 -2.64
C HIS A 160 1.54 -10.03 -3.64
N THR A 161 1.24 -9.24 -4.68
CA THR A 161 2.22 -9.00 -5.73
C THR A 161 1.96 -7.69 -6.45
N MET A 162 2.97 -7.18 -7.12
CA MET A 162 2.84 -6.08 -8.06
C MET A 162 2.33 -6.64 -9.39
N THR A 163 1.25 -6.07 -9.90
CA THR A 163 0.62 -6.51 -11.15
C THR A 163 0.97 -5.64 -12.35
N ILE A 164 1.91 -4.73 -12.17
CA ILE A 164 2.38 -3.79 -13.18
C ILE A 164 3.90 -3.90 -13.25
N LYS A 165 4.45 -4.10 -14.45
CA LYS A 165 5.89 -4.16 -14.66
C LYS A 165 6.55 -2.83 -14.23
N PRO A 166 7.59 -2.86 -13.39
CA PRO A 166 8.29 -1.64 -12.96
C PRO A 166 8.87 -0.90 -14.16
N LYS A 167 8.91 0.43 -14.10
CA LYS A 167 9.44 1.26 -15.17
C LYS A 167 10.95 1.41 -15.10
N HIS A 168 11.48 1.55 -13.89
CA HIS A 168 12.87 1.94 -13.65
C HIS A 168 13.71 0.84 -12.96
N TYR A 169 13.14 -0.34 -12.77
CA TYR A 169 13.81 -1.48 -12.13
C TYR A 169 13.55 -2.74 -12.93
N ASP A 170 14.50 -3.65 -12.97
CA ASP A 170 14.17 -5.05 -13.20
C ASP A 170 13.51 -5.69 -11.96
N TRP A 171 12.87 -6.84 -12.14
CA TRP A 171 12.10 -7.46 -11.07
C TRP A 171 12.95 -7.89 -9.88
N VAL A 172 14.14 -8.40 -10.12
CA VAL A 172 15.04 -8.89 -9.06
C VAL A 172 15.55 -7.71 -8.25
N ASP A 173 16.02 -6.65 -8.93
CA ASP A 173 16.48 -5.41 -8.28
C ASP A 173 15.34 -4.75 -7.48
N PHE A 174 14.14 -4.70 -8.02
CA PHE A 174 12.98 -4.15 -7.31
C PHE A 174 12.67 -4.93 -6.03
N TYR A 175 12.64 -6.28 -6.11
CA TYR A 175 12.40 -7.10 -4.92
C TYR A 175 13.56 -7.04 -3.92
N ASP A 176 14.79 -6.83 -4.36
CA ASP A 176 15.93 -6.59 -3.46
C ASP A 176 15.73 -5.31 -2.63
N LYS A 177 15.28 -4.22 -3.27
CA LYS A 177 14.97 -2.96 -2.56
C LYS A 177 13.81 -3.11 -1.57
N ILE A 178 12.76 -3.82 -1.96
CA ILE A 178 11.63 -4.13 -1.06
C ILE A 178 12.10 -4.95 0.13
N ILE A 179 12.87 -6.00 -0.10
CA ILE A 179 13.39 -6.89 0.97
C ILE A 179 14.21 -6.07 1.96
N ASP A 180 15.15 -5.27 1.48
CA ASP A 180 16.00 -4.41 2.31
C ASP A 180 15.18 -3.41 3.15
N LEU A 181 14.14 -2.79 2.54
CA LEU A 181 13.22 -1.92 3.27
C LEU A 181 12.46 -2.68 4.37
N PHE A 182 11.95 -3.88 4.08
CA PHE A 182 11.24 -4.70 5.06
C PHE A 182 12.16 -5.22 6.17
N GLU A 183 13.38 -5.63 5.83
CA GLU A 183 14.38 -6.02 6.80
C GLU A 183 14.70 -4.90 7.79
N TYR A 184 14.86 -3.68 7.28
CA TYR A 184 15.06 -2.50 8.11
C TYR A 184 13.86 -2.20 9.01
N THR A 185 12.66 -2.11 8.41
CA THR A 185 11.42 -1.70 9.09
C THR A 185 10.97 -2.69 10.16
N PHE A 186 11.17 -3.99 9.91
CA PHE A 186 10.76 -5.09 10.80
C PHE A 186 11.93 -5.82 11.44
N SER A 187 13.10 -5.18 11.50
CA SER A 187 14.21 -5.65 12.34
C SER A 187 13.81 -5.70 13.82
N ALA A 188 14.49 -6.53 14.60
CA ALA A 188 14.27 -6.58 16.04
C ALA A 188 14.44 -5.20 16.70
N LYS A 189 15.43 -4.42 16.24
CA LYS A 189 15.71 -3.06 16.70
C LYS A 189 14.54 -2.12 16.42
N ALA A 190 14.01 -2.10 15.18
CA ALA A 190 12.90 -1.22 14.80
C ALA A 190 11.59 -1.60 15.51
N ILE A 191 11.28 -2.90 15.61
CA ILE A 191 10.11 -3.41 16.35
C ILE A 191 10.20 -3.03 17.83
N SER A 192 11.36 -3.24 18.46
CA SER A 192 11.59 -2.90 19.87
C SER A 192 11.45 -1.39 20.11
N ARG A 193 12.03 -0.57 19.23
CA ARG A 193 11.91 0.89 19.30
C ARG A 193 10.46 1.34 19.16
N ARG A 194 9.70 0.77 18.21
CA ARG A 194 8.26 1.04 18.04
C ARG A 194 7.49 0.68 19.30
N PHE A 195 7.76 -0.48 19.89
CA PHE A 195 7.15 -0.90 21.14
C PHE A 195 7.42 0.09 22.27
N MET A 196 8.66 0.54 22.43
CA MET A 196 9.06 1.46 23.50
C MET A 196 8.48 2.88 23.32
N LYS A 197 8.37 3.34 22.07
CA LYS A 197 7.90 4.70 21.75
C LYS A 197 6.38 4.86 21.77
N ASN A 198 5.63 3.77 21.68
CA ASN A 198 4.18 3.82 21.82
C ASN A 198 3.78 3.96 23.29
N GLU A 199 2.69 4.69 23.53
CA GLU A 199 2.01 4.73 24.83
C GLU A 199 0.92 3.64 24.86
N GLY A 200 0.45 3.23 25.99
CA GLY A 200 -0.64 2.26 26.11
C GLY A 200 -0.33 0.81 25.65
N TRP A 201 -0.68 -0.13 26.49
CA TRP A 201 -0.36 -1.55 26.28
C TRP A 201 -1.00 -2.15 25.02
N ILE A 202 -2.24 -1.79 24.71
CA ILE A 202 -2.94 -2.31 23.53
C ILE A 202 -2.18 -1.95 22.27
N THR A 203 -1.77 -0.68 22.10
CA THR A 203 -1.04 -0.21 20.93
C THR A 203 0.35 -0.86 20.84
N LYS A 204 1.05 -1.03 21.98
CA LYS A 204 2.34 -1.70 22.03
C LYS A 204 2.26 -3.13 21.51
N TYR A 205 1.33 -3.93 22.06
CA TYR A 205 1.18 -5.32 21.63
C TYR A 205 0.61 -5.45 20.23
N PHE A 206 -0.30 -4.59 19.83
CA PHE A 206 -0.83 -4.59 18.46
C PHE A 206 0.27 -4.33 17.43
N ASN A 207 1.14 -3.32 17.67
CA ASN A 207 2.30 -3.06 16.83
C ASN A 207 3.30 -4.22 16.82
N LEU A 208 3.56 -4.85 17.97
CA LEU A 208 4.45 -6.00 18.08
C LEU A 208 3.91 -7.18 17.25
N ILE A 209 2.65 -7.56 17.47
CA ILE A 209 2.01 -8.68 16.76
C ILE A 209 2.03 -8.43 15.25
N ARG A 210 1.66 -7.23 14.81
CA ARG A 210 1.70 -6.88 13.38
C ARG A 210 3.11 -6.93 12.79
N GLY A 211 4.11 -6.48 13.53
CA GLY A 211 5.50 -6.50 13.08
C GLY A 211 6.08 -7.89 12.88
N ILE A 212 5.68 -8.86 13.73
CA ILE A 212 6.18 -10.24 13.66
C ILE A 212 5.30 -11.19 12.85
N SER A 213 4.06 -10.81 12.56
CA SER A 213 3.07 -11.62 11.83
C SER A 213 3.13 -11.38 10.31
N SER A 214 2.03 -11.71 9.63
CA SER A 214 1.88 -11.60 8.17
C SER A 214 2.11 -10.18 7.62
N ASN A 215 1.79 -9.12 8.39
CA ASN A 215 1.97 -7.75 7.93
C ASN A 215 3.44 -7.28 7.91
N GLY A 216 4.30 -7.86 8.74
CA GLY A 216 5.72 -7.52 8.84
C GLY A 216 6.62 -8.64 8.32
N ARG A 217 7.12 -9.49 9.23
CA ARG A 217 8.06 -10.56 8.88
C ARG A 217 7.51 -11.63 7.94
N GLY A 218 6.19 -11.89 7.98
CA GLY A 218 5.55 -12.80 7.03
C GLY A 218 5.65 -12.26 5.60
N LYS A 219 5.38 -10.96 5.40
CA LYS A 219 5.52 -10.30 4.09
C LYS A 219 6.98 -10.29 3.61
N LEU A 220 7.94 -10.09 4.52
CA LEU A 220 9.37 -10.21 4.18
C LEU A 220 9.70 -11.61 3.67
N LYS A 221 9.22 -12.65 4.35
CA LYS A 221 9.42 -14.04 3.90
C LYS A 221 8.83 -14.29 2.52
N TYR A 222 7.63 -13.75 2.28
CA TYR A 222 6.95 -13.85 0.98
C TYR A 222 7.77 -13.14 -0.13
N ASN A 223 8.21 -11.91 0.09
CA ASN A 223 9.00 -11.16 -0.90
C ASN A 223 10.32 -11.88 -1.24
N ARG A 224 11.00 -12.46 -0.25
CA ARG A 224 12.20 -13.28 -0.48
C ARG A 224 11.90 -14.51 -1.35
N MET A 225 10.74 -15.13 -1.16
CA MET A 225 10.31 -16.28 -1.95
C MET A 225 10.02 -15.88 -3.40
N ILE A 226 9.32 -14.77 -3.63
CA ILE A 226 9.07 -14.25 -4.98
C ILE A 226 10.40 -13.94 -5.69
N ARG A 227 11.30 -13.21 -5.02
CA ARG A 227 12.64 -12.93 -5.57
C ARG A 227 13.41 -14.20 -5.96
N LYS A 228 13.38 -15.19 -5.09
CA LYS A 228 14.03 -16.48 -5.38
C LYS A 228 13.44 -17.13 -6.64
N LYS A 229 12.12 -17.16 -6.77
CA LYS A 229 11.45 -17.70 -7.95
C LYS A 229 11.79 -16.93 -9.23
N LEU A 230 11.85 -15.61 -9.17
CA LEU A 230 12.26 -14.79 -10.33
C LEU A 230 13.67 -15.12 -10.84
N ILE A 231 14.55 -15.59 -9.96
CA ILE A 231 15.93 -16.00 -10.33
C ILE A 231 15.96 -17.45 -10.86
N GLU A 232 15.30 -18.36 -10.15
CA GLU A 232 15.48 -19.81 -10.34
C GLU A 232 14.46 -20.45 -11.30
N ASP A 233 13.29 -19.82 -11.51
CA ASP A 233 12.17 -20.36 -12.26
C ASP A 233 11.92 -19.53 -13.51
N VAL A 234 12.25 -20.09 -14.68
CA VAL A 234 12.13 -19.41 -15.97
C VAL A 234 10.67 -19.10 -16.29
N GLN A 235 9.74 -20.05 -16.10
CA GLN A 235 8.32 -19.83 -16.37
C GLN A 235 7.74 -18.72 -15.48
N PHE A 236 8.15 -18.68 -14.21
CA PHE A 236 7.75 -17.64 -13.29
C PHE A 236 8.25 -16.26 -13.73
N ARG A 237 9.50 -16.16 -14.17
CA ARG A 237 10.08 -14.92 -14.69
C ARG A 237 9.40 -14.48 -15.98
N ASP A 238 9.19 -15.38 -16.93
CA ASP A 238 8.56 -15.07 -18.22
C ASP A 238 7.13 -14.52 -18.01
N PHE A 239 6.41 -15.03 -17.00
CA PHE A 239 5.10 -14.50 -16.63
C PHE A 239 5.20 -13.05 -16.10
N PHE A 240 6.18 -12.75 -15.24
CA PHE A 240 6.42 -11.39 -14.73
C PHE A 240 6.91 -10.43 -15.81
N GLU A 241 7.64 -10.92 -16.81
CA GLU A 241 8.07 -10.11 -17.95
C GLU A 241 6.96 -9.90 -19.00
N GLY A 242 5.84 -10.62 -18.87
CA GLY A 242 4.72 -10.55 -19.82
C GLY A 242 4.94 -11.37 -21.11
N GLU A 243 5.94 -12.26 -21.12
CA GLU A 243 6.26 -13.15 -22.25
C GLU A 243 5.27 -14.31 -22.37
N THR A 244 4.54 -14.62 -21.31
CA THR A 244 3.48 -15.62 -21.29
C THR A 244 2.28 -15.15 -20.45
N THR A 245 1.10 -15.65 -20.82
CA THR A 245 -0.14 -15.47 -20.03
C THR A 245 -0.45 -16.70 -19.17
N GLU A 246 0.38 -17.74 -19.25
CA GLU A 246 0.23 -18.94 -18.46
C GLU A 246 0.61 -18.67 -17.00
N ILE A 247 -0.37 -18.83 -16.10
CA ILE A 247 -0.18 -18.52 -14.69
C ILE A 247 0.74 -19.57 -14.06
N PRO A 248 1.85 -19.17 -13.41
CA PRO A 248 2.74 -20.09 -12.73
C PRO A 248 2.02 -20.99 -11.73
N GLN A 249 2.41 -22.24 -11.65
CA GLN A 249 1.82 -23.24 -10.75
C GLN A 249 1.77 -22.75 -9.29
N PHE A 250 2.78 -22.01 -8.88
CA PHE A 250 2.84 -21.39 -7.55
C PHE A 250 1.59 -20.54 -7.24
N TYR A 251 1.13 -19.71 -8.17
CA TYR A 251 -0.05 -18.87 -7.96
C TYR A 251 -1.35 -19.67 -8.08
N GLN A 252 -1.37 -20.68 -8.93
CA GLN A 252 -2.52 -21.59 -8.99
C GLN A 252 -2.72 -22.33 -7.67
N ASP A 253 -1.64 -22.78 -7.04
CA ASP A 253 -1.69 -23.48 -5.76
C ASP A 253 -2.11 -22.53 -4.63
N MET A 254 -1.65 -21.28 -4.64
CA MET A 254 -2.11 -20.26 -3.67
C MET A 254 -3.62 -20.03 -3.77
N ILE A 255 -4.16 -19.86 -4.98
CA ILE A 255 -5.61 -19.66 -5.14
C ILE A 255 -6.38 -20.89 -4.62
N ARG A 256 -5.88 -22.11 -4.90
CA ARG A 256 -6.51 -23.34 -4.40
C ARG A 256 -6.47 -23.42 -2.87
N GLU A 257 -5.36 -23.03 -2.27
CA GLU A 257 -5.21 -23.00 -0.82
C GLU A 257 -6.16 -21.95 -0.20
N ASP A 258 -6.19 -20.74 -0.72
CA ASP A 258 -7.03 -19.66 -0.23
C ASP A 258 -8.52 -19.93 -0.35
N LEU A 259 -8.95 -20.53 -1.47
CA LEU A 259 -10.36 -20.84 -1.73
C LEU A 259 -10.80 -22.17 -1.14
N GLY A 260 -9.87 -23.09 -0.87
CA GLY A 260 -10.18 -24.42 -0.37
C GLY A 260 -11.22 -25.12 -1.25
N ILE A 261 -12.32 -25.59 -0.66
CA ILE A 261 -13.40 -26.28 -1.39
C ILE A 261 -14.07 -25.39 -2.45
N LEU A 262 -14.04 -24.07 -2.29
CA LEU A 262 -14.67 -23.11 -3.20
C LEU A 262 -13.95 -23.04 -4.56
N TRP A 263 -12.70 -23.51 -4.65
CA TRP A 263 -11.97 -23.64 -5.92
C TRP A 263 -12.80 -24.30 -7.03
N LYS A 264 -13.58 -25.33 -6.69
CA LYS A 264 -14.40 -26.08 -7.64
C LYS A 264 -15.58 -25.29 -8.24
N TRP A 265 -15.88 -24.14 -7.66
CA TRP A 265 -16.99 -23.26 -8.03
C TRP A 265 -16.55 -22.02 -8.80
N LEU A 266 -15.24 -21.89 -9.09
CA LEU A 266 -14.76 -20.80 -9.90
C LEU A 266 -15.39 -20.87 -11.30
N PRO A 267 -15.91 -19.73 -11.80
CA PRO A 267 -16.41 -19.66 -13.15
C PRO A 267 -15.29 -19.87 -14.17
N GLU A 268 -15.66 -20.30 -15.37
CA GLU A 268 -14.73 -20.35 -16.49
C GLU A 268 -14.09 -18.98 -16.72
N GLY A 269 -12.79 -18.94 -16.94
CA GLY A 269 -12.03 -17.70 -17.11
C GLY A 269 -11.64 -16.96 -15.83
N ALA A 270 -12.06 -17.41 -14.64
CA ALA A 270 -11.69 -16.75 -13.37
C ALA A 270 -10.17 -16.71 -13.12
N MET A 271 -9.42 -17.61 -13.76
CA MET A 271 -7.96 -17.66 -13.70
C MET A 271 -7.28 -16.76 -14.75
N TYR A 272 -8.04 -16.06 -15.55
CA TYR A 272 -7.52 -15.21 -16.60
C TYR A 272 -7.98 -13.77 -16.43
N HIS A 273 -7.04 -12.83 -16.51
CA HIS A 273 -7.32 -11.41 -16.61
C HIS A 273 -6.75 -10.88 -17.92
N ASN A 274 -7.62 -10.31 -18.77
CA ASN A 274 -7.15 -9.62 -19.97
C ASN A 274 -6.55 -8.26 -19.61
N PRO A 275 -5.21 -8.09 -19.70
CA PRO A 275 -4.56 -6.85 -19.33
C PRO A 275 -4.95 -5.66 -20.22
N ASN A 276 -5.52 -5.92 -21.41
CA ASN A 276 -5.93 -4.90 -22.38
C ASN A 276 -7.44 -4.64 -22.43
N ALA A 277 -8.22 -5.27 -21.55
CA ALA A 277 -9.69 -5.23 -21.61
C ALA A 277 -10.27 -3.81 -21.65
N TYR A 278 -9.72 -2.90 -20.88
CA TYR A 278 -10.18 -1.51 -20.84
C TYR A 278 -9.84 -0.76 -22.13
N LEU A 279 -8.63 -0.91 -22.63
CA LEU A 279 -8.19 -0.31 -23.89
C LEU A 279 -9.03 -0.81 -25.08
N GLU A 280 -9.32 -2.11 -25.12
CA GLU A 280 -10.18 -2.72 -26.14
C GLU A 280 -11.61 -2.19 -26.09
N LYS A 281 -12.14 -2.02 -24.88
CA LYS A 281 -13.48 -1.45 -24.67
C LYS A 281 -13.56 -0.01 -25.17
N MET A 282 -12.60 0.84 -24.83
CA MET A 282 -12.56 2.23 -25.28
C MET A 282 -12.39 2.36 -26.80
N LYS A 283 -11.61 1.47 -27.43
CA LYS A 283 -11.52 1.39 -28.89
C LYS A 283 -12.86 1.06 -29.53
N LYS A 284 -13.62 0.12 -28.95
CA LYS A 284 -14.95 -0.29 -29.43
C LYS A 284 -15.99 0.78 -29.23
N SER A 285 -15.93 1.57 -28.16
CA SER A 285 -16.85 2.69 -27.89
C SER A 285 -16.55 3.95 -28.71
N GLY A 286 -15.41 4.01 -29.41
CA GLY A 286 -14.96 5.20 -30.14
C GLY A 286 -14.40 6.33 -29.26
N GLU A 287 -14.19 6.08 -27.97
CA GLU A 287 -13.62 7.05 -27.03
C GLU A 287 -12.10 7.21 -27.20
N LEU A 288 -11.45 6.26 -27.83
CA LEU A 288 -10.06 6.35 -28.27
C LEU A 288 -10.07 6.54 -29.80
N VAL A 289 -9.87 7.76 -30.24
CA VAL A 289 -9.47 8.06 -31.62
C VAL A 289 -7.99 7.73 -31.70
N GLY A 290 -7.64 6.81 -32.61
CA GLY A 290 -6.30 6.22 -32.76
C GLY A 290 -5.20 7.19 -33.12
#